data_07999ca589d410b7426917f1af5146a0
#
_entry.id   07999ca589d410b7426917f1af5146a0
#
_cell.length_a   1.000
_cell.length_b   1.000
_cell.length_c   1.000
_cell.angle_alpha   90.00
_cell.angle_beta   90.00
_cell.angle_gamma   90.00
#
_symmetry.space_group_name_H-M   'P 1'
#
loop_
_entity.id
_entity.type
_entity.pdbx_description
1 polymer ?
#
loop_
_entity_poly.entity_id
_entity_poly.type
_entity_poly.pdbx_seq_one_letter_code
_entity_poly.pdbx_strand_id
1 'polypeptide(L)'
;MSDSITIFDTTLRDGEQAPGASMTVPEKVRIAHKLADLNVDVIEAGFPISSPAQTEAVTRIATEVDGPVTCALARTKEDDIDAAGEALADGTDTRLHTFIATSDVHIEAKFDKLGNTMAEKREAIIQRAVRAIEQALTYTDNVEFSAEDAGRTDPEFLCEVVQAAAEAGATTINIPDTTGYCAPSEYTDLLETVVDCLPDPDAVTLSTHCHDDLGLATANTLAGIRAGARQVECTINGIGERAGNAALEEIVMALTVRADAFDVTADVHTEHLTPTSQTVSAATGFPVQPNKAIVGSNAFSHEAGIHQHGVLEERTTYEIMSAADVGQDAEQIRLGRHSGRHGLFNRLEAMGYAVPEGHRDALYDRFLDLADRKKEVFEEDLEQMMNDFGGDAVAAATGLPDNGVALNGGTPAYRLDQFSVHLSSDDEAKVSVRLQRDDGSAREEQATGEGPVDALYRALDHAVDAPHTLVDYSIRSISEGADAQGEVEVTIRYGENQFAGTARNTDVIRASAEAYVDALNRLVAAQEHAESVEFVQNGIMHTYGE
;
A
#
# COMPACT_ATOMS: atom_id res chain seq x y z
N MET A 1 2.11 34.21 5.99
CA MET A 1 2.56 32.92 5.44
C MET A 1 1.96 31.88 6.37
N SER A 2 1.33 30.83 5.89
CA SER A 2 0.89 29.72 6.75
C SER A 2 2.11 29.09 7.41
N ASP A 3 1.97 28.63 8.65
CA ASP A 3 3.03 27.90 9.33
C ASP A 3 3.28 26.56 8.62
N SER A 4 4.54 26.11 8.57
CA SER A 4 4.90 24.81 8.00
C SER A 4 4.89 23.74 9.08
N ILE A 5 4.37 22.55 8.73
CA ILE A 5 4.47 21.33 9.55
C ILE A 5 5.65 20.51 9.08
N THR A 6 6.53 20.16 10.00
CA THR A 6 7.62 19.21 9.80
C THR A 6 7.08 17.78 9.80
N ILE A 7 7.29 17.05 8.71
CA ILE A 7 6.93 15.64 8.59
C ILE A 7 8.13 14.77 9.00
N PHE A 8 7.98 14.11 10.12
CA PHE A 8 8.96 13.17 10.66
C PHE A 8 8.49 11.74 10.38
N ASP A 9 9.15 11.07 9.43
CA ASP A 9 8.83 9.69 9.11
C ASP A 9 9.62 8.71 9.97
N THR A 10 8.94 7.85 10.71
CA THR A 10 9.53 6.78 11.53
C THR A 10 9.24 5.37 10.97
N THR A 11 8.92 5.24 9.68
CA THR A 11 8.69 3.94 9.01
C THR A 11 9.87 2.99 9.21
N LEU A 12 11.10 3.51 9.14
CA LEU A 12 12.33 2.72 9.22
C LEU A 12 12.76 2.41 10.66
N ARG A 13 12.08 2.96 11.67
CA ARG A 13 12.37 2.66 13.09
C ARG A 13 11.14 2.07 13.79
N ASP A 14 10.07 2.85 14.05
CA ASP A 14 8.85 2.36 14.70
C ASP A 14 8.05 1.44 13.77
N GLY A 15 7.94 1.82 12.50
CA GLY A 15 7.29 1.00 11.49
C GLY A 15 7.87 -0.41 11.39
N GLU A 16 9.20 -0.54 11.43
CA GLU A 16 9.89 -1.83 11.42
C GLU A 16 9.66 -2.67 12.69
N GLN A 17 9.22 -2.05 13.79
CA GLN A 17 8.93 -2.76 15.03
C GLN A 17 7.61 -3.53 14.99
N ALA A 18 6.79 -3.35 13.96
CA ALA A 18 5.63 -4.22 13.73
C ALA A 18 6.07 -5.69 13.60
N PRO A 19 5.42 -6.63 14.31
CA PRO A 19 5.80 -8.04 14.25
C PRO A 19 5.76 -8.58 12.81
N GLY A 20 6.91 -8.94 12.25
CA GLY A 20 7.05 -9.46 10.88
C GLY A 20 7.44 -8.42 9.83
N ALA A 21 7.57 -7.14 10.18
CA ALA A 21 7.90 -6.05 9.25
C ALA A 21 9.41 -5.73 9.16
N SER A 22 10.28 -6.59 9.69
CA SER A 22 11.74 -6.36 9.66
C SER A 22 12.26 -6.21 8.24
N MET A 23 13.07 -5.17 8.03
CA MET A 23 13.64 -4.82 6.72
C MET A 23 15.15 -5.05 6.70
N THR A 24 15.68 -5.44 5.57
CA THR A 24 17.12 -5.50 5.32
C THR A 24 17.71 -4.10 5.12
N VAL A 25 19.02 -3.94 5.32
CA VAL A 25 19.72 -2.65 5.11
C VAL A 25 19.46 -2.08 3.70
N PRO A 26 19.58 -2.86 2.61
CA PRO A 26 19.26 -2.36 1.26
C PRO A 26 17.80 -1.90 1.09
N GLU A 27 16.84 -2.57 1.73
CA GLU A 27 15.43 -2.18 1.70
C GLU A 27 15.22 -0.86 2.44
N LYS A 28 15.82 -0.69 3.62
CA LYS A 28 15.76 0.57 4.38
C LYS A 28 16.34 1.74 3.57
N VAL A 29 17.50 1.58 2.94
CA VAL A 29 18.10 2.62 2.08
C VAL A 29 17.19 2.93 0.89
N ARG A 30 16.61 1.93 0.24
CA ARG A 30 15.67 2.13 -0.87
C ARG A 30 14.42 2.91 -0.43
N ILE A 31 13.85 2.58 0.73
CA ILE A 31 12.70 3.31 1.28
C ILE A 31 13.09 4.73 1.67
N ALA A 32 14.27 4.94 2.26
CA ALA A 32 14.76 6.27 2.59
C ALA A 32 14.86 7.19 1.36
N HIS A 33 15.31 6.68 0.21
CA HIS A 33 15.26 7.43 -1.05
C HIS A 33 13.82 7.76 -1.48
N LYS A 34 12.86 6.83 -1.27
CA LYS A 34 11.44 7.11 -1.56
C LYS A 34 10.84 8.17 -0.63
N LEU A 35 11.24 8.18 0.64
CA LEU A 35 10.86 9.22 1.59
C LEU A 35 11.48 10.57 1.22
N ALA A 36 12.71 10.59 0.70
CA ALA A 36 13.32 11.79 0.14
C ALA A 36 12.61 12.28 -1.13
N ASP A 37 12.20 11.37 -2.04
CA ASP A 37 11.37 11.71 -3.21
C ASP A 37 10.03 12.33 -2.79
N LEU A 38 9.43 11.87 -1.67
CA LEU A 38 8.23 12.46 -1.04
C LEU A 38 8.49 13.85 -0.46
N ASN A 39 9.75 14.24 -0.26
CA ASN A 39 10.16 15.46 0.41
C ASN A 39 9.74 15.51 1.90
N VAL A 40 9.87 14.40 2.64
CA VAL A 40 9.73 14.42 4.10
C VAL A 40 10.89 15.19 4.72
N ASP A 41 10.65 15.86 5.85
CA ASP A 41 11.65 16.71 6.48
C ASP A 41 12.68 15.90 7.28
N VAL A 42 12.23 14.83 7.95
CA VAL A 42 13.07 13.98 8.83
C VAL A 42 12.79 12.52 8.58
N ILE A 43 13.83 11.71 8.49
CA ILE A 43 13.76 10.23 8.44
C ILE A 43 14.40 9.65 9.69
N GLU A 44 13.63 8.99 10.55
CA GLU A 44 14.17 8.21 11.64
C GLU A 44 14.64 6.84 11.12
N ALA A 45 15.93 6.75 10.86
CA ALA A 45 16.53 5.65 10.09
C ALA A 45 16.68 4.34 10.88
N GLY A 46 16.67 4.42 12.22
CA GLY A 46 16.79 3.23 13.03
C GLY A 46 17.27 3.47 14.47
N PHE A 47 17.64 2.37 15.15
CA PHE A 47 18.09 2.33 16.52
C PHE A 47 19.48 1.64 16.60
N PRO A 48 20.58 2.38 16.44
CA PRO A 48 21.93 1.84 16.21
C PRO A 48 22.40 0.82 17.24
N ILE A 49 22.20 1.08 18.53
CA ILE A 49 22.66 0.17 19.60
C ILE A 49 22.00 -1.22 19.54
N SER A 50 20.88 -1.37 18.86
CA SER A 50 20.12 -2.63 18.86
C SER A 50 20.78 -3.73 18.04
N SER A 51 21.49 -3.41 16.96
CA SER A 51 22.27 -4.37 16.17
C SER A 51 23.24 -3.70 15.20
N PRO A 52 24.28 -4.42 14.72
CA PRO A 52 25.19 -3.91 13.68
C PRO A 52 24.46 -3.52 12.38
N ALA A 53 23.40 -4.23 12.00
CA ALA A 53 22.61 -3.90 10.82
C ALA A 53 21.87 -2.57 10.98
N GLN A 54 21.39 -2.23 12.18
CA GLN A 54 20.77 -0.93 12.44
C GLN A 54 21.80 0.20 12.38
N THR A 55 23.01 -0.01 12.94
CA THR A 55 24.12 0.95 12.80
C THR A 55 24.44 1.18 11.32
N GLU A 56 24.63 0.10 10.54
CA GLU A 56 24.90 0.18 9.10
C GLU A 56 23.80 0.93 8.34
N ALA A 57 22.52 0.63 8.62
CA ALA A 57 21.41 1.29 7.96
C ALA A 57 21.41 2.81 8.23
N VAL A 58 21.55 3.22 9.49
CA VAL A 58 21.60 4.65 9.87
C VAL A 58 22.79 5.33 9.19
N THR A 59 24.00 4.75 9.24
CA THR A 59 25.19 5.33 8.63
C THR A 59 25.03 5.47 7.11
N ARG A 60 24.48 4.47 6.44
CA ARG A 60 24.25 4.53 5.00
C ARG A 60 23.19 5.56 4.62
N ILE A 61 22.08 5.62 5.34
CA ILE A 61 21.04 6.61 5.07
C ILE A 61 21.60 8.03 5.29
N ALA A 62 22.34 8.27 6.37
CA ALA A 62 22.95 9.57 6.66
C ALA A 62 23.96 10.03 5.60
N THR A 63 24.58 9.09 4.86
CA THR A 63 25.61 9.40 3.85
C THR A 63 25.14 9.27 2.39
N GLU A 64 24.11 8.48 2.12
CA GLU A 64 23.65 8.16 0.77
C GLU A 64 22.35 8.91 0.38
N VAL A 65 21.58 9.42 1.36
CA VAL A 65 20.27 10.06 1.11
C VAL A 65 20.36 11.56 1.38
N ASP A 66 20.20 12.35 0.33
CA ASP A 66 20.21 13.80 0.39
C ASP A 66 18.79 14.36 0.58
N GLY A 67 18.68 15.47 1.29
CA GLY A 67 17.44 16.25 1.50
C GLY A 67 16.93 16.17 2.92
N PRO A 68 16.33 15.06 3.39
CA PRO A 68 15.83 14.95 4.75
C PRO A 68 16.92 14.94 5.82
N VAL A 69 16.60 15.46 7.00
CA VAL A 69 17.42 15.25 8.20
C VAL A 69 17.40 13.77 8.56
N THR A 70 18.58 13.14 8.72
CA THR A 70 18.65 11.75 9.18
C THR A 70 18.65 11.71 10.70
N CYS A 71 17.68 11.02 11.29
CA CYS A 71 17.51 10.87 12.73
C CYS A 71 17.84 9.44 13.19
N ALA A 72 18.42 9.33 14.39
CA ALA A 72 18.67 8.05 15.06
C ALA A 72 18.10 8.05 16.47
N LEU A 73 17.43 6.96 16.86
CA LEU A 73 16.89 6.77 18.21
C LEU A 73 17.96 6.31 19.19
N ALA A 74 17.90 6.84 20.42
CA ALA A 74 18.71 6.41 21.55
C ALA A 74 17.89 6.45 22.85
N ARG A 75 18.01 5.43 23.71
CA ARG A 75 17.53 5.54 25.09
C ARG A 75 18.40 6.54 25.85
N THR A 76 17.91 7.05 26.99
CA THR A 76 18.66 7.90 27.90
C THR A 76 19.80 7.14 28.63
N LYS A 77 20.72 6.54 27.84
CA LYS A 77 21.90 5.80 28.26
C LYS A 77 23.11 6.25 27.46
N GLU A 78 24.25 6.39 28.13
CA GLU A 78 25.48 6.86 27.51
C GLU A 78 25.86 6.04 26.26
N ASP A 79 25.96 4.72 26.39
CA ASP A 79 26.31 3.84 25.26
C ASP A 79 25.33 3.92 24.07
N ASP A 80 24.05 4.14 24.34
CA ASP A 80 23.02 4.25 23.29
C ASP A 80 23.19 5.55 22.49
N ILE A 81 23.45 6.65 23.20
CA ILE A 81 23.65 7.98 22.61
C ILE A 81 24.94 8.03 21.80
N ASP A 82 26.03 7.46 22.35
CA ASP A 82 27.28 7.36 21.62
C ASP A 82 27.14 6.53 20.34
N ALA A 83 26.47 5.38 20.40
CA ALA A 83 26.21 4.55 19.20
C ALA A 83 25.38 5.29 18.14
N ALA A 84 24.40 6.09 18.56
CA ALA A 84 23.60 6.90 17.64
C ALA A 84 24.41 8.06 17.05
N GLY A 85 25.17 8.78 17.89
CA GLY A 85 26.04 9.87 17.46
C GLY A 85 27.13 9.42 16.50
N GLU A 86 27.78 8.27 16.78
CA GLU A 86 28.79 7.68 15.90
C GLU A 86 28.20 7.23 14.55
N ALA A 87 26.98 6.65 14.54
CA ALA A 87 26.32 6.23 13.32
C ALA A 87 25.92 7.42 12.41
N LEU A 88 25.68 8.60 12.99
CA LEU A 88 25.31 9.83 12.29
C LEU A 88 26.52 10.70 11.90
N ALA A 89 27.73 10.38 12.37
CA ALA A 89 28.90 11.30 12.33
C ALA A 89 29.28 11.79 10.93
N ASP A 90 29.06 11.00 9.89
CA ASP A 90 29.39 11.34 8.50
C ASP A 90 28.20 11.97 7.75
N GLY A 91 27.03 12.13 8.39
CA GLY A 91 25.84 12.76 7.82
C GLY A 91 25.94 14.28 7.76
N THR A 92 25.28 14.91 6.80
CA THR A 92 25.30 16.37 6.63
C THR A 92 24.33 17.06 7.58
N ASP A 93 23.08 16.61 7.61
CA ASP A 93 22.01 17.11 8.47
C ASP A 93 21.50 15.95 9.33
N THR A 94 21.78 16.04 10.63
CA THR A 94 21.51 14.92 11.53
C THR A 94 20.74 15.36 12.78
N ARG A 95 19.93 14.44 13.30
CA ARG A 95 19.19 14.59 14.55
C ARG A 95 19.42 13.38 15.45
N LEU A 96 19.59 13.62 16.74
CA LEU A 96 19.58 12.57 17.72
C LEU A 96 18.28 12.63 18.52
N HIS A 97 17.52 11.54 18.50
CA HIS A 97 16.26 11.40 19.21
C HIS A 97 16.46 10.56 20.47
N THR A 98 16.21 11.13 21.64
CA THR A 98 16.32 10.38 22.91
C THR A 98 14.99 10.38 23.67
N PHE A 99 14.74 9.34 24.45
CA PHE A 99 13.47 9.18 25.13
C PHE A 99 13.61 8.50 26.49
N ILE A 100 12.67 8.80 27.39
CA ILE A 100 12.47 8.10 28.65
C ILE A 100 10.99 8.09 29.01
N ALA A 101 10.53 6.98 29.62
CA ALA A 101 9.15 6.87 30.05
C ALA A 101 8.86 7.75 31.27
N THR A 102 7.72 8.42 31.25
CA THR A 102 7.31 9.41 32.26
C THR A 102 6.05 9.04 33.02
N SER A 103 5.21 8.11 32.53
CA SER A 103 4.04 7.66 33.28
C SER A 103 4.40 6.83 34.50
N ASP A 104 3.64 6.98 35.59
CA ASP A 104 3.84 6.22 36.82
C ASP A 104 3.80 4.70 36.58
N VAL A 105 2.95 4.23 35.65
CA VAL A 105 2.85 2.81 35.25
C VAL A 105 4.20 2.31 34.70
N HIS A 106 4.81 3.08 33.82
CA HIS A 106 6.10 2.71 33.24
C HIS A 106 7.24 2.90 34.25
N ILE A 107 7.21 3.95 35.07
CA ILE A 107 8.22 4.22 36.10
C ILE A 107 8.26 3.05 37.10
N GLU A 108 7.13 2.59 37.58
CA GLU A 108 7.06 1.45 38.50
C GLU A 108 7.56 0.16 37.86
N ALA A 109 7.18 -0.09 36.60
CA ALA A 109 7.52 -1.32 35.90
C ALA A 109 8.99 -1.39 35.45
N LYS A 110 9.54 -0.27 34.94
CA LYS A 110 10.86 -0.25 34.26
C LYS A 110 12.00 0.29 35.15
N PHE A 111 11.66 1.15 36.12
CA PHE A 111 12.68 1.94 36.86
C PHE A 111 12.64 1.75 38.36
N ASP A 112 12.33 0.55 38.82
CA ASP A 112 12.24 0.20 40.24
C ASP A 112 13.51 0.50 41.05
N LYS A 113 14.69 0.46 40.40
CA LYS A 113 16.01 0.71 41.04
C LYS A 113 16.40 2.18 41.13
N LEU A 114 15.58 3.13 40.59
CA LEU A 114 15.93 4.55 40.57
C LEU A 114 15.66 5.27 41.89
N GLY A 115 14.85 4.72 42.77
CA GLY A 115 14.49 5.30 44.05
C GLY A 115 13.57 4.39 44.84
N ASN A 116 13.33 4.73 46.11
CA ASN A 116 12.42 4.00 47.00
C ASN A 116 11.03 4.59 47.01
N THR A 117 10.89 5.82 46.54
CA THR A 117 9.58 6.54 46.42
C THR A 117 9.37 7.00 44.98
N MET A 118 8.12 7.27 44.61
CA MET A 118 7.79 7.81 43.30
C MET A 118 8.49 9.16 43.06
N ALA A 119 8.55 10.03 44.05
CA ALA A 119 9.22 11.31 43.96
C ALA A 119 10.72 11.18 43.64
N GLU A 120 11.42 10.22 44.31
CA GLU A 120 12.85 9.94 44.02
C GLU A 120 13.04 9.39 42.59
N LYS A 121 12.10 8.53 42.13
CA LYS A 121 12.13 7.98 40.77
C LYS A 121 11.89 9.06 39.72
N ARG A 122 10.90 9.93 39.92
CA ARG A 122 10.58 11.06 39.03
C ARG A 122 11.75 12.03 38.91
N GLU A 123 12.38 12.40 40.03
CA GLU A 123 13.60 13.24 40.03
C GLU A 123 14.76 12.58 39.25
N ALA A 124 14.96 11.29 39.44
CA ALA A 124 15.99 10.55 38.71
C ALA A 124 15.69 10.44 37.21
N ILE A 125 14.43 10.41 36.79
CA ILE A 125 13.97 10.46 35.38
C ILE A 125 14.37 11.81 34.76
N ILE A 126 14.04 12.92 35.41
CA ILE A 126 14.42 14.27 34.95
C ILE A 126 15.95 14.37 34.77
N GLN A 127 16.69 13.97 35.77
CA GLN A 127 18.16 14.03 35.71
C GLN A 127 18.76 13.13 34.62
N ARG A 128 18.12 12.00 34.29
CA ARG A 128 18.55 11.16 33.16
C ARG A 128 18.22 11.83 31.81
N ALA A 129 17.05 12.41 31.67
CA ALA A 129 16.66 13.15 30.47
C ALA A 129 17.68 14.29 30.20
N VAL A 130 17.95 15.12 31.20
CA VAL A 130 18.91 16.24 31.10
C VAL A 130 20.28 15.75 30.65
N ARG A 131 20.87 14.77 31.35
CA ARG A 131 22.18 14.22 30.97
C ARG A 131 22.22 13.64 29.57
N ALA A 132 21.17 12.95 29.16
CA ALA A 132 21.07 12.37 27.81
C ALA A 132 21.05 13.46 26.74
N ILE A 133 20.28 14.53 26.95
CA ILE A 133 20.21 15.66 26.03
C ILE A 133 21.58 16.38 25.97
N GLU A 134 22.21 16.69 27.14
CA GLU A 134 23.53 17.30 27.19
C GLU A 134 24.61 16.45 26.48
N GLN A 135 24.56 15.11 26.58
CA GLN A 135 25.44 14.22 25.85
C GLN A 135 25.12 14.23 24.34
N ALA A 136 23.86 14.17 23.95
CA ALA A 136 23.44 14.21 22.55
C ALA A 136 23.90 15.49 21.84
N LEU A 137 23.89 16.64 22.54
CA LEU A 137 24.39 17.92 22.07
C LEU A 137 25.91 17.94 21.81
N THR A 138 26.67 16.93 22.26
CA THR A 138 28.07 16.80 21.87
C THR A 138 28.27 16.26 20.46
N TYR A 139 27.22 15.68 19.85
CA TYR A 139 27.20 15.11 18.50
C TYR A 139 26.50 15.99 17.48
N THR A 140 25.37 16.64 17.86
CA THR A 140 24.56 17.48 16.97
C THR A 140 23.82 18.54 17.78
N ASP A 141 23.62 19.74 17.19
CA ASP A 141 22.80 20.80 17.79
C ASP A 141 21.26 20.53 17.65
N ASN A 142 20.88 19.49 16.91
CA ASN A 142 19.49 19.15 16.64
C ASN A 142 19.11 17.89 17.47
N VAL A 143 18.53 18.13 18.66
CA VAL A 143 18.18 17.06 19.60
C VAL A 143 16.68 17.05 19.83
N GLU A 144 16.06 15.90 19.61
CA GLU A 144 14.68 15.61 19.94
C GLU A 144 14.57 14.78 21.23
N PHE A 145 13.64 15.17 22.09
CA PHE A 145 13.34 14.45 23.32
C PHE A 145 11.88 14.02 23.36
N SER A 146 11.64 12.72 23.60
CA SER A 146 10.30 12.15 23.80
C SER A 146 10.04 11.80 25.27
N ALA A 147 8.94 12.31 25.80
CA ALA A 147 8.39 11.90 27.10
C ALA A 147 7.51 10.63 26.87
N GLU A 148 8.14 9.42 26.81
CA GLU A 148 7.42 8.18 26.50
C GLU A 148 6.22 8.00 27.44
N ASP A 149 5.06 7.66 26.85
CA ASP A 149 3.76 7.48 27.53
C ASP A 149 3.21 8.78 28.17
N ALA A 150 3.44 9.93 27.51
CA ALA A 150 2.97 11.23 27.94
C ALA A 150 1.43 11.26 28.11
N GLY A 151 0.68 10.57 27.24
CA GLY A 151 -0.79 10.47 27.31
C GLY A 151 -1.33 9.90 28.62
N ARG A 152 -0.52 9.22 29.43
CA ARG A 152 -0.89 8.69 30.75
C ARG A 152 -0.03 9.23 31.88
N THR A 153 0.81 10.22 31.60
CA THR A 153 1.68 10.86 32.57
C THR A 153 0.88 11.90 33.38
N ASP A 154 1.19 12.02 34.66
CA ASP A 154 0.67 13.10 35.51
C ASP A 154 1.04 14.46 34.88
N PRO A 155 0.07 15.39 34.63
CA PRO A 155 0.35 16.63 33.88
C PRO A 155 1.39 17.55 34.57
N GLU A 156 1.41 17.61 35.90
CA GLU A 156 2.39 18.44 36.63
C GLU A 156 3.80 17.87 36.44
N PHE A 157 3.94 16.55 36.54
CA PHE A 157 5.23 15.90 36.30
C PHE A 157 5.66 15.97 34.84
N LEU A 158 4.75 15.87 33.88
CA LEU A 158 5.06 16.05 32.47
C LEU A 158 5.64 17.44 32.23
N CYS A 159 5.02 18.48 32.78
CA CYS A 159 5.54 19.83 32.72
C CYS A 159 6.96 19.95 33.28
N GLU A 160 7.25 19.36 34.44
CA GLU A 160 8.62 19.36 35.02
C GLU A 160 9.64 18.71 34.06
N VAL A 161 9.26 17.60 33.43
CA VAL A 161 10.14 16.86 32.50
C VAL A 161 10.40 17.69 31.23
N VAL A 162 9.36 18.23 30.57
CA VAL A 162 9.50 18.98 29.31
C VAL A 162 10.23 20.30 29.50
N GLN A 163 10.00 21.00 30.63
CA GLN A 163 10.77 22.19 31.01
C GLN A 163 12.24 21.87 31.14
N ALA A 164 12.59 20.82 31.91
CA ALA A 164 13.97 20.41 32.11
C ALA A 164 14.64 19.97 30.79
N ALA A 165 13.91 19.31 29.90
CA ALA A 165 14.42 18.91 28.59
C ALA A 165 14.68 20.14 27.68
N ALA A 166 13.76 21.12 27.65
CA ALA A 166 13.94 22.37 26.91
C ALA A 166 15.12 23.18 27.46
N GLU A 167 15.23 23.32 28.79
CA GLU A 167 16.35 24.01 29.45
C GLU A 167 17.70 23.31 29.22
N ALA A 168 17.72 21.98 29.06
CA ALA A 168 18.91 21.21 28.71
C ALA A 168 19.34 21.37 27.24
N GLY A 169 18.49 21.98 26.39
CA GLY A 169 18.79 22.32 25.01
C GLY A 169 18.16 21.41 23.96
N ALA A 170 17.14 20.62 24.29
CA ALA A 170 16.35 19.93 23.28
C ALA A 170 15.65 20.95 22.36
N THR A 171 15.81 20.78 21.05
CA THR A 171 15.21 21.66 20.03
C THR A 171 13.80 21.23 19.65
N THR A 172 13.48 19.95 19.88
CA THR A 172 12.16 19.38 19.63
C THR A 172 11.71 18.58 20.87
N ILE A 173 10.47 18.82 21.30
CA ILE A 173 9.82 18.09 22.40
C ILE A 173 8.65 17.30 21.82
N ASN A 174 8.76 15.99 21.85
CA ASN A 174 7.73 15.09 21.37
C ASN A 174 6.86 14.56 22.51
N ILE A 175 5.54 14.59 22.31
CA ILE A 175 4.52 14.21 23.29
C ILE A 175 3.78 12.96 22.80
N PRO A 176 4.28 11.76 23.08
CA PRO A 176 3.70 10.55 22.52
C PRO A 176 2.46 10.05 23.26
N ASP A 177 1.40 9.74 22.54
CA ASP A 177 0.34 8.81 22.94
C ASP A 177 0.80 7.38 22.61
N THR A 178 1.75 6.89 23.41
CA THR A 178 2.47 5.63 23.17
C THR A 178 1.56 4.40 23.12
N THR A 179 0.41 4.45 23.76
CA THR A 179 -0.50 3.31 23.86
C THR A 179 -1.80 3.53 23.08
N GLY A 180 -1.91 4.61 22.30
CA GLY A 180 -3.12 4.94 21.56
C GLY A 180 -4.34 5.11 22.49
N TYR A 181 -4.12 5.70 23.67
CA TYR A 181 -5.10 5.78 24.75
C TYR A 181 -5.96 7.04 24.71
N CYS A 182 -5.41 8.14 24.23
CA CYS A 182 -6.05 9.45 24.27
C CYS A 182 -7.20 9.55 23.26
N ALA A 183 -8.30 10.20 23.67
CA ALA A 183 -9.25 10.76 22.72
C ALA A 183 -8.74 12.12 22.18
N PRO A 184 -9.19 12.59 20.99
CA PRO A 184 -8.66 13.81 20.40
C PRO A 184 -8.74 15.06 21.28
N SER A 185 -9.82 15.22 22.07
CA SER A 185 -9.94 16.33 23.01
C SER A 185 -8.97 16.23 24.19
N GLU A 186 -8.73 15.01 24.71
CA GLU A 186 -7.77 14.80 25.79
C GLU A 186 -6.34 15.06 25.31
N TYR A 187 -6.04 14.69 24.07
CA TYR A 187 -4.74 14.94 23.48
C TYR A 187 -4.51 16.43 23.17
N THR A 188 -5.58 17.15 22.79
CA THR A 188 -5.55 18.62 22.67
C THR A 188 -5.21 19.25 24.03
N ASP A 189 -5.96 18.90 25.09
CA ASP A 189 -5.79 19.46 26.44
C ASP A 189 -4.35 19.16 26.96
N LEU A 190 -3.81 17.99 26.63
CA LEU A 190 -2.44 17.59 27.00
C LEU A 190 -1.40 18.50 26.32
N LEU A 191 -1.52 18.72 25.01
CA LEU A 191 -0.59 19.58 24.25
C LEU A 191 -0.70 21.04 24.70
N GLU A 192 -1.91 21.57 24.90
CA GLU A 192 -2.12 22.93 25.43
C GLU A 192 -1.48 23.08 26.81
N THR A 193 -1.60 22.08 27.69
CA THR A 193 -0.92 22.07 28.99
C THR A 193 0.60 22.15 28.84
N VAL A 194 1.18 21.41 27.90
CA VAL A 194 2.63 21.47 27.61
C VAL A 194 3.05 22.82 27.08
N VAL A 195 2.30 23.42 26.15
CA VAL A 195 2.55 24.78 25.64
C VAL A 195 2.57 25.80 26.78
N ASP A 196 1.56 25.75 27.64
CA ASP A 196 1.39 26.70 28.75
C ASP A 196 2.53 26.61 29.80
N CYS A 197 3.11 25.43 29.97
CA CYS A 197 4.19 25.25 30.95
C CYS A 197 5.59 25.46 30.40
N LEU A 198 5.80 25.53 29.09
CA LEU A 198 7.12 25.79 28.52
C LEU A 198 7.56 27.25 28.80
N PRO A 199 8.82 27.48 29.20
CA PRO A 199 9.32 28.85 29.49
C PRO A 199 9.30 29.76 28.27
N ASP A 200 9.60 29.19 27.10
CA ASP A 200 9.57 29.83 25.80
C ASP A 200 9.08 28.81 24.77
N PRO A 201 7.76 28.73 24.53
CA PRO A 201 7.21 27.79 23.58
C PRO A 201 7.65 28.03 22.13
N ASP A 202 8.11 29.21 21.78
CA ASP A 202 8.63 29.54 20.45
C ASP A 202 10.09 29.06 20.26
N ALA A 203 10.80 28.73 21.34
CA ALA A 203 12.17 28.23 21.28
C ALA A 203 12.28 26.74 20.96
N VAL A 204 11.19 25.97 21.09
CA VAL A 204 11.18 24.54 20.86
C VAL A 204 10.04 24.16 19.90
N THR A 205 10.28 23.17 19.04
CA THR A 205 9.24 22.58 18.21
C THR A 205 8.49 21.52 19.01
N LEU A 206 7.15 21.67 19.13
CA LEU A 206 6.33 20.58 19.66
C LEU A 206 6.02 19.55 18.58
N SER A 207 6.20 18.29 18.94
CA SER A 207 5.94 17.14 18.08
C SER A 207 4.82 16.24 18.64
N THR A 208 4.08 15.61 17.74
CA THR A 208 3.11 14.57 18.07
C THR A 208 3.60 13.21 17.62
N HIS A 209 3.32 12.17 18.41
CA HIS A 209 3.50 10.78 18.04
C HIS A 209 2.31 9.98 18.60
N CYS A 210 1.49 9.40 17.73
CA CYS A 210 0.26 8.74 18.15
C CYS A 210 0.18 7.33 17.61
N HIS A 211 -0.08 6.35 18.50
CA HIS A 211 -0.39 4.97 18.12
C HIS A 211 -1.90 4.78 17.90
N ASP A 212 -2.26 3.75 17.14
CA ASP A 212 -3.60 3.58 16.55
C ASP A 212 -4.44 2.49 17.25
N ASP A 213 -4.14 2.18 18.52
CA ASP A 213 -4.79 1.10 19.25
C ASP A 213 -6.33 1.26 19.37
N LEU A 214 -6.82 2.50 19.35
CA LEU A 214 -8.25 2.82 19.31
C LEU A 214 -8.74 3.32 17.93
N GLY A 215 -7.87 3.32 16.90
CA GLY A 215 -8.21 3.87 15.59
C GLY A 215 -8.26 5.40 15.57
N LEU A 216 -7.50 6.07 16.42
CA LEU A 216 -7.56 7.53 16.62
C LEU A 216 -6.23 8.24 16.33
N ALA A 217 -5.19 7.53 15.91
CA ALA A 217 -3.86 8.10 15.76
C ALA A 217 -3.82 9.33 14.84
N THR A 218 -4.37 9.23 13.63
CA THR A 218 -4.47 10.36 12.70
C THR A 218 -5.31 11.50 13.27
N ALA A 219 -6.42 11.18 13.94
CA ALA A 219 -7.27 12.19 14.55
C ALA A 219 -6.58 12.93 15.71
N ASN A 220 -5.83 12.19 16.56
CA ASN A 220 -5.04 12.78 17.64
C ASN A 220 -3.92 13.65 17.11
N THR A 221 -3.19 13.20 16.08
CA THR A 221 -2.15 14.00 15.42
C THR A 221 -2.70 15.31 14.88
N LEU A 222 -3.83 15.29 14.17
CA LEU A 222 -4.49 16.50 13.67
C LEU A 222 -5.01 17.41 14.79
N ALA A 223 -5.46 16.84 15.91
CA ALA A 223 -5.83 17.59 17.11
C ALA A 223 -4.60 18.26 17.75
N GLY A 224 -3.46 17.57 17.79
CA GLY A 224 -2.19 18.11 18.27
C GLY A 224 -1.67 19.29 17.42
N ILE A 225 -1.80 19.23 16.09
CA ILE A 225 -1.47 20.36 15.20
C ILE A 225 -2.30 21.58 15.58
N ARG A 226 -3.59 21.43 15.85
CA ARG A 226 -4.46 22.51 16.29
C ARG A 226 -4.09 23.08 17.66
N ALA A 227 -3.56 22.24 18.54
CA ALA A 227 -3.07 22.61 19.85
C ALA A 227 -1.67 23.26 19.84
N GLY A 228 -1.04 23.40 18.67
CA GLY A 228 0.24 24.11 18.53
C GLY A 228 1.43 23.25 18.13
N ALA A 229 1.27 21.94 17.93
CA ALA A 229 2.35 21.12 17.39
C ALA A 229 2.72 21.57 15.97
N ARG A 230 4.04 21.54 15.68
CA ARG A 230 4.59 21.89 14.37
C ARG A 230 5.47 20.81 13.77
N GLN A 231 5.59 19.67 14.43
CA GLN A 231 6.13 18.42 13.90
C GLN A 231 5.13 17.30 14.16
N VAL A 232 5.05 16.36 13.22
CA VAL A 232 4.26 15.14 13.37
C VAL A 232 5.12 13.92 13.04
N GLU A 233 5.21 12.98 13.99
CA GLU A 233 5.77 11.66 13.73
C GLU A 233 4.69 10.75 13.17
N CYS A 234 5.00 10.09 12.07
CA CYS A 234 4.07 9.22 11.34
C CYS A 234 4.83 8.14 10.57
N THR A 235 4.10 7.20 10.00
CA THR A 235 4.68 6.14 9.18
C THR A 235 3.89 5.98 7.89
N ILE A 236 4.56 5.56 6.82
CA ILE A 236 3.89 5.11 5.60
C ILE A 236 2.97 3.94 5.94
N ASN A 237 1.75 3.96 5.45
CA ASN A 237 0.70 2.97 5.70
C ASN A 237 0.24 2.85 7.16
N GLY A 238 0.73 3.70 8.06
CA GLY A 238 0.44 3.63 9.48
C GLY A 238 1.02 2.39 10.17
N ILE A 239 2.08 1.77 9.63
CA ILE A 239 2.70 0.58 10.24
C ILE A 239 3.40 0.92 11.56
N GLY A 240 3.57 -0.07 12.44
CA GLY A 240 4.27 0.10 13.72
C GLY A 240 3.87 -0.93 14.77
N GLU A 241 4.31 -0.69 15.99
CA GLU A 241 3.96 -1.55 17.12
C GLU A 241 2.45 -1.71 17.27
N ARG A 242 1.99 -2.90 17.59
CA ARG A 242 0.58 -3.29 17.84
C ARG A 242 -0.36 -2.94 16.67
N ALA A 243 -1.15 -1.85 16.80
CA ALA A 243 -2.06 -1.37 15.77
C ALA A 243 -1.43 -0.37 14.80
N GLY A 244 -0.18 0.04 15.05
CA GLY A 244 0.58 0.96 14.22
C GLY A 244 0.52 2.41 14.67
N ASN A 245 0.99 3.29 13.81
CA ASN A 245 1.14 4.72 14.00
C ASN A 245 0.09 5.51 13.21
N ALA A 246 0.06 6.81 13.41
CA ALA A 246 -0.61 7.73 12.52
C ALA A 246 -0.03 7.59 11.09
N ALA A 247 -0.90 7.47 10.09
CA ALA A 247 -0.48 7.26 8.71
C ALA A 247 -0.07 8.58 8.04
N LEU A 248 1.15 8.63 7.48
CA LEU A 248 1.70 9.81 6.80
C LEU A 248 0.76 10.31 5.71
N GLU A 249 0.31 9.43 4.83
CA GLU A 249 -0.57 9.74 3.72
C GLU A 249 -1.90 10.38 4.18
N GLU A 250 -2.45 9.93 5.30
CA GLU A 250 -3.70 10.45 5.84
C GLU A 250 -3.53 11.86 6.40
N ILE A 251 -2.43 12.10 7.14
CA ILE A 251 -2.12 13.41 7.70
C ILE A 251 -1.87 14.42 6.59
N VAL A 252 -0.97 14.10 5.65
CA VAL A 252 -0.58 14.99 4.57
C VAL A 252 -1.78 15.36 3.71
N MET A 253 -2.59 14.38 3.32
CA MET A 253 -3.78 14.64 2.51
C MET A 253 -4.88 15.37 3.29
N ALA A 254 -5.03 15.14 4.60
CA ALA A 254 -5.94 15.93 5.42
C ALA A 254 -5.53 17.43 5.46
N LEU A 255 -4.24 17.72 5.61
CA LEU A 255 -3.72 19.10 5.58
C LEU A 255 -3.87 19.72 4.20
N THR A 256 -3.61 18.99 3.12
CA THR A 256 -3.72 19.45 1.75
C THR A 256 -5.17 19.76 1.36
N VAL A 257 -6.07 18.79 1.56
CA VAL A 257 -7.49 18.91 1.17
C VAL A 257 -8.25 19.89 2.06
N ARG A 258 -7.87 20.00 3.35
CA ARG A 258 -8.54 20.85 4.33
C ARG A 258 -7.63 21.96 4.84
N ALA A 259 -6.83 22.54 3.95
CA ALA A 259 -6.02 23.74 4.26
C ALA A 259 -6.86 24.88 4.86
N ASP A 260 -8.16 24.96 4.49
CA ASP A 260 -9.13 25.88 5.07
C ASP A 260 -9.36 25.69 6.58
N ALA A 261 -9.11 24.49 7.10
CA ALA A 261 -9.40 24.10 8.48
C ALA A 261 -8.18 24.14 9.40
N PHE A 262 -6.96 24.01 8.84
CA PHE A 262 -5.74 23.85 9.64
C PHE A 262 -4.81 25.08 9.64
N ASP A 263 -4.88 25.94 8.63
CA ASP A 263 -4.02 27.13 8.46
C ASP A 263 -2.51 26.83 8.53
N VAL A 264 -2.13 25.61 8.19
CA VAL A 264 -0.76 25.10 8.12
C VAL A 264 -0.56 24.34 6.80
N THR A 265 0.70 24.17 6.39
CA THR A 265 1.06 23.43 5.17
C THR A 265 2.17 22.42 5.45
N ALA A 266 2.19 21.32 4.71
CA ALA A 266 3.31 20.38 4.63
C ALA A 266 3.85 20.39 3.19
N ASP A 267 5.17 20.44 3.03
CA ASP A 267 5.83 20.50 1.71
C ASP A 267 6.13 19.08 1.20
N VAL A 268 5.08 18.24 1.06
CA VAL A 268 5.19 16.86 0.62
C VAL A 268 4.71 16.71 -0.83
N HIS A 269 5.48 16.01 -1.64
CA HIS A 269 5.15 15.65 -3.02
C HIS A 269 4.15 14.50 -3.04
N THR A 270 2.87 14.83 -2.97
CA THR A 270 1.79 13.85 -2.72
C THR A 270 1.65 12.80 -3.82
N GLU A 271 2.06 13.09 -5.06
CA GLU A 271 2.09 12.15 -6.18
C GLU A 271 3.03 10.95 -5.97
N HIS A 272 3.90 11.02 -4.96
CA HIS A 272 4.77 9.90 -4.58
C HIS A 272 4.20 9.02 -3.45
N LEU A 273 3.03 9.33 -2.88
CA LEU A 273 2.44 8.59 -1.77
C LEU A 273 2.16 7.13 -2.11
N THR A 274 1.43 6.86 -3.18
CA THR A 274 1.11 5.48 -3.58
C THR A 274 2.33 4.65 -3.97
N PRO A 275 3.28 5.14 -4.79
CA PRO A 275 4.51 4.40 -5.08
C PRO A 275 5.35 4.08 -3.84
N THR A 276 5.42 5.01 -2.87
CA THR A 276 6.13 4.78 -1.61
C THR A 276 5.41 3.76 -0.73
N SER A 277 4.08 3.87 -0.61
CA SER A 277 3.23 2.89 0.08
C SER A 277 3.44 1.47 -0.46
N GLN A 278 3.45 1.29 -1.77
CA GLN A 278 3.70 0.00 -2.42
C GLN A 278 5.12 -0.53 -2.14
N THR A 279 6.13 0.36 -2.15
CA THR A 279 7.52 -0.01 -1.84
C THR A 279 7.65 -0.52 -0.39
N VAL A 280 7.04 0.18 0.58
CA VAL A 280 7.02 -0.24 1.98
C VAL A 280 6.25 -1.56 2.16
N SER A 281 5.07 -1.68 1.53
CA SER A 281 4.28 -2.92 1.56
C SER A 281 5.07 -4.12 1.02
N ALA A 282 5.79 -3.96 -0.08
CA ALA A 282 6.61 -5.02 -0.67
C ALA A 282 7.80 -5.40 0.21
N ALA A 283 8.45 -4.43 0.87
CA ALA A 283 9.60 -4.68 1.74
C ALA A 283 9.21 -5.34 3.07
N THR A 284 8.08 -4.93 3.65
CA THR A 284 7.61 -5.45 4.95
C THR A 284 6.77 -6.72 4.82
N GLY A 285 6.25 -7.01 3.64
CA GLY A 285 5.27 -8.09 3.42
C GLY A 285 3.88 -7.79 3.99
N PHE A 286 3.60 -6.55 4.41
CA PHE A 286 2.29 -6.13 4.91
C PHE A 286 1.47 -5.54 3.77
N PRO A 287 0.45 -6.26 3.25
CA PRO A 287 -0.39 -5.76 2.17
C PRO A 287 -1.22 -4.56 2.65
N VAL A 288 -1.31 -3.55 1.80
CA VAL A 288 -2.23 -2.43 2.03
C VAL A 288 -3.67 -2.92 1.89
N GLN A 289 -4.52 -2.62 2.88
CA GLN A 289 -5.93 -2.98 2.79
C GLN A 289 -6.58 -2.25 1.60
N PRO A 290 -7.42 -2.94 0.79
CA PRO A 290 -8.06 -2.30 -0.37
C PRO A 290 -8.83 -1.02 -0.03
N ASN A 291 -9.44 -0.94 1.15
CA ASN A 291 -10.18 0.21 1.65
C ASN A 291 -9.34 1.17 2.51
N LYS A 292 -8.02 1.04 2.55
CA LYS A 292 -7.14 2.00 3.25
C LYS A 292 -7.35 3.39 2.64
N ALA A 293 -7.50 4.39 3.48
CA ALA A 293 -7.61 5.76 3.02
C ALA A 293 -6.39 6.16 2.18
N ILE A 294 -6.58 6.97 1.16
CA ILE A 294 -5.58 7.55 0.27
C ILE A 294 -4.91 6.55 -0.66
N VAL A 295 -4.27 5.50 -0.15
CA VAL A 295 -3.40 4.59 -0.93
C VAL A 295 -4.02 3.21 -1.21
N GLY A 296 -5.18 2.93 -0.66
CA GLY A 296 -5.89 1.66 -0.91
C GLY A 296 -6.41 1.57 -2.34
N SER A 297 -6.43 0.38 -2.93
CA SER A 297 -6.89 0.16 -4.32
C SER A 297 -8.36 0.53 -4.57
N ASN A 298 -9.16 0.66 -3.50
CA ASN A 298 -10.56 1.08 -3.59
C ASN A 298 -10.77 2.58 -3.27
N ALA A 299 -9.70 3.31 -2.89
CA ALA A 299 -9.84 4.69 -2.42
C ALA A 299 -10.49 5.62 -3.45
N PHE A 300 -10.30 5.32 -4.75
CA PHE A 300 -10.85 6.07 -5.89
C PHE A 300 -11.77 5.21 -6.77
N SER A 301 -12.35 4.14 -6.23
CA SER A 301 -13.22 3.23 -6.97
C SER A 301 -14.67 3.41 -6.58
N HIS A 302 -15.57 3.52 -7.55
CA HIS A 302 -17.02 3.65 -7.34
C HIS A 302 -17.76 2.48 -7.97
N GLU A 303 -18.48 1.68 -7.16
CA GLU A 303 -19.30 0.56 -7.64
C GLU A 303 -20.78 0.93 -7.71
N ALA A 304 -21.30 1.71 -6.74
CA ALA A 304 -22.71 2.05 -6.66
C ALA A 304 -23.13 2.99 -7.80
N GLY A 305 -24.20 2.63 -8.54
CA GLY A 305 -24.66 3.38 -9.70
C GLY A 305 -25.00 4.85 -9.44
N ILE A 306 -25.49 5.20 -8.23
CA ILE A 306 -25.74 6.59 -7.84
C ILE A 306 -24.41 7.37 -7.73
N HIS A 307 -23.38 6.77 -7.15
CA HIS A 307 -22.07 7.38 -7.03
C HIS A 307 -21.42 7.55 -8.41
N GLN A 308 -21.43 6.50 -9.24
CA GLN A 308 -20.92 6.55 -10.62
C GLN A 308 -21.59 7.67 -11.43
N HIS A 309 -22.91 7.80 -11.34
CA HIS A 309 -23.64 8.88 -12.03
C HIS A 309 -23.22 10.26 -11.52
N GLY A 310 -23.09 10.43 -10.20
CA GLY A 310 -22.65 11.70 -9.62
C GLY A 310 -21.25 12.10 -10.07
N VAL A 311 -20.28 11.18 -10.02
CA VAL A 311 -18.89 11.42 -10.46
C VAL A 311 -18.79 11.76 -11.94
N LEU A 312 -19.60 11.09 -12.81
CA LEU A 312 -19.64 11.35 -14.24
C LEU A 312 -20.21 12.75 -14.58
N GLU A 313 -21.17 13.24 -13.80
CA GLU A 313 -21.72 14.59 -13.98
C GLU A 313 -20.80 15.68 -13.37
N GLU A 314 -20.32 15.46 -12.15
CA GLU A 314 -19.45 16.37 -11.43
C GLU A 314 -18.65 15.58 -10.37
N ARG A 315 -17.34 15.47 -10.53
CA ARG A 315 -16.44 14.67 -9.67
C ARG A 315 -16.52 15.04 -8.20
N THR A 316 -16.60 16.33 -7.91
CA THR A 316 -16.64 16.86 -6.54
C THR A 316 -17.88 16.41 -5.75
N THR A 317 -18.84 15.73 -6.38
CA THR A 317 -20.01 15.16 -5.68
C THR A 317 -19.63 14.05 -4.72
N TYR A 318 -18.57 13.28 -5.03
CA TYR A 318 -18.11 12.15 -4.20
C TYR A 318 -16.59 12.08 -4.05
N GLU A 319 -15.83 12.97 -4.68
CA GLU A 319 -14.37 13.01 -4.63
C GLU A 319 -13.90 14.34 -4.04
N ILE A 320 -13.06 14.26 -3.02
CA ILE A 320 -12.40 15.42 -2.37
C ILE A 320 -10.96 15.61 -2.85
N MET A 321 -10.43 14.67 -3.63
CA MET A 321 -9.11 14.63 -4.25
C MET A 321 -9.15 13.65 -5.43
N SER A 322 -8.21 13.73 -6.35
CA SER A 322 -8.10 12.82 -7.49
C SER A 322 -7.07 11.72 -7.24
N ALA A 323 -7.18 10.59 -7.97
CA ALA A 323 -6.20 9.52 -7.92
C ALA A 323 -4.79 10.01 -8.31
N ALA A 324 -4.69 10.92 -9.28
CA ALA A 324 -3.42 11.51 -9.71
C ALA A 324 -2.73 12.32 -8.62
N ASP A 325 -3.49 12.99 -7.72
CA ASP A 325 -2.92 13.78 -6.63
C ASP A 325 -2.08 12.94 -5.66
N VAL A 326 -2.33 11.62 -5.62
CA VAL A 326 -1.65 10.68 -4.73
C VAL A 326 -0.82 9.63 -5.48
N GLY A 327 -0.63 9.81 -6.80
CA GLY A 327 0.15 8.91 -7.64
C GLY A 327 -0.49 7.55 -7.89
N GLN A 328 -1.82 7.47 -7.86
CA GLN A 328 -2.56 6.32 -8.37
C GLN A 328 -2.90 6.50 -9.85
N ASP A 329 -2.92 5.39 -10.59
CA ASP A 329 -3.43 5.39 -11.95
C ASP A 329 -4.93 5.75 -11.96
N ALA A 330 -5.36 6.30 -13.10
CA ALA A 330 -6.72 6.81 -13.24
C ALA A 330 -7.79 5.77 -12.87
N GLU A 331 -8.83 6.27 -12.26
CA GLU A 331 -10.03 5.60 -11.77
C GLU A 331 -10.48 4.40 -12.58
N GLN A 332 -10.66 3.29 -11.91
CA GLN A 332 -11.40 2.16 -12.44
C GLN A 332 -12.84 2.26 -11.97
N ILE A 333 -13.76 2.57 -12.91
CA ILE A 333 -15.18 2.26 -12.71
C ILE A 333 -15.27 0.74 -12.65
N ARG A 334 -15.29 0.20 -11.43
CA ARG A 334 -15.47 -1.24 -11.25
C ARG A 334 -16.92 -1.59 -11.47
N LEU A 335 -17.14 -2.54 -12.36
CA LEU A 335 -18.47 -3.03 -12.64
C LEU A 335 -18.76 -4.27 -11.80
N GLY A 336 -19.89 -4.26 -11.10
CA GLY A 336 -20.34 -5.33 -10.24
C GLY A 336 -21.85 -5.31 -10.03
N ARG A 337 -22.35 -6.09 -9.10
CA ARG A 337 -23.78 -6.23 -8.78
C ARG A 337 -24.51 -4.92 -8.52
N HIS A 338 -23.80 -3.91 -8.00
CA HIS A 338 -24.39 -2.62 -7.62
C HIS A 338 -24.22 -1.55 -8.69
N SER A 339 -23.57 -1.87 -9.82
CA SER A 339 -23.39 -0.94 -10.92
C SER A 339 -24.68 -0.66 -11.63
N GLY A 340 -24.98 0.63 -11.81
CA GLY A 340 -26.17 1.10 -12.50
C GLY A 340 -26.02 1.01 -14.02
N ARG A 341 -27.15 1.20 -14.74
CA ARG A 341 -27.18 1.22 -16.21
C ARG A 341 -26.19 2.20 -16.82
N HIS A 342 -26.05 3.39 -16.24
CA HIS A 342 -25.13 4.41 -16.73
C HIS A 342 -23.67 3.93 -16.68
N GLY A 343 -23.24 3.31 -15.57
CA GLY A 343 -21.88 2.77 -15.44
C GLY A 343 -21.58 1.73 -16.51
N LEU A 344 -22.50 0.77 -16.72
CA LEU A 344 -22.34 -0.26 -17.75
C LEU A 344 -22.25 0.34 -19.17
N PHE A 345 -23.21 1.21 -19.54
CA PHE A 345 -23.25 1.71 -20.91
C PHE A 345 -22.12 2.69 -21.21
N ASN A 346 -21.69 3.49 -20.25
CA ASN A 346 -20.51 4.35 -20.42
C ASN A 346 -19.23 3.52 -20.62
N ARG A 347 -19.09 2.39 -19.87
CA ARG A 347 -17.94 1.50 -20.09
C ARG A 347 -17.97 0.84 -21.45
N LEU A 348 -19.14 0.34 -21.88
CA LEU A 348 -19.31 -0.24 -23.21
C LEU A 348 -19.02 0.79 -24.32
N GLU A 349 -19.45 2.04 -24.15
CA GLU A 349 -19.16 3.13 -25.10
C GLU A 349 -17.66 3.47 -25.14
N ALA A 350 -16.99 3.50 -23.99
CA ALA A 350 -15.54 3.67 -23.92
C ALA A 350 -14.76 2.53 -24.58
N MET A 351 -15.30 1.29 -24.52
CA MET A 351 -14.79 0.12 -25.24
C MET A 351 -15.16 0.11 -26.74
N GLY A 352 -15.91 1.11 -27.23
CA GLY A 352 -16.29 1.25 -28.64
C GLY A 352 -17.62 0.57 -29.03
N TYR A 353 -18.40 0.08 -28.05
CA TYR A 353 -19.67 -0.56 -28.31
C TYR A 353 -20.83 0.45 -28.29
N ALA A 354 -21.54 0.62 -29.41
CA ALA A 354 -22.75 1.42 -29.48
C ALA A 354 -24.00 0.54 -29.31
N VAL A 355 -24.64 0.59 -28.14
CA VAL A 355 -25.85 -0.20 -27.83
C VAL A 355 -27.10 0.59 -28.13
N PRO A 356 -27.94 0.16 -29.11
CA PRO A 356 -29.22 0.81 -29.41
C PRO A 356 -30.18 0.79 -28.22
N GLU A 357 -30.97 1.85 -28.04
CA GLU A 357 -31.81 2.04 -26.85
C GLU A 357 -32.80 0.88 -26.62
N GLY A 358 -33.33 0.30 -27.69
CA GLY A 358 -34.26 -0.85 -27.63
C GLY A 358 -33.63 -2.16 -27.10
N HIS A 359 -32.30 -2.24 -27.00
CA HIS A 359 -31.57 -3.43 -26.51
C HIS A 359 -30.95 -3.23 -25.12
N ARG A 360 -30.96 -2.00 -24.63
CA ARG A 360 -30.30 -1.66 -23.35
C ARG A 360 -30.86 -2.41 -22.15
N ASP A 361 -32.17 -2.61 -22.09
CA ASP A 361 -32.82 -3.33 -20.99
C ASP A 361 -32.38 -4.80 -20.92
N ALA A 362 -32.46 -5.49 -22.07
CA ALA A 362 -32.09 -6.90 -22.16
C ALA A 362 -30.58 -7.13 -21.89
N LEU A 363 -29.73 -6.20 -22.35
CA LEU A 363 -28.29 -6.27 -22.08
C LEU A 363 -27.96 -6.01 -20.60
N TYR A 364 -28.69 -5.07 -19.99
CA TYR A 364 -28.51 -4.79 -18.56
C TYR A 364 -28.94 -5.98 -17.67
N ASP A 365 -30.05 -6.64 -18.00
CA ASP A 365 -30.47 -7.85 -17.29
C ASP A 365 -29.42 -8.96 -17.39
N ARG A 366 -28.80 -9.12 -18.55
CA ARG A 366 -27.73 -10.08 -18.78
C ARG A 366 -26.45 -9.72 -18.01
N PHE A 367 -26.13 -8.44 -17.93
CA PHE A 367 -25.04 -7.93 -17.07
C PHE A 367 -25.29 -8.23 -15.58
N LEU A 368 -26.51 -8.05 -15.09
CA LEU A 368 -26.86 -8.38 -13.71
C LEU A 368 -26.71 -9.87 -13.43
N ASP A 369 -27.15 -10.74 -14.34
CA ASP A 369 -26.96 -12.18 -14.23
C ASP A 369 -25.46 -12.58 -14.20
N LEU A 370 -24.63 -11.87 -14.95
CA LEU A 370 -23.17 -12.05 -14.94
C LEU A 370 -22.57 -11.58 -13.62
N ALA A 371 -22.93 -10.38 -13.17
CA ALA A 371 -22.46 -9.76 -11.93
C ALA A 371 -22.94 -10.51 -10.66
N ASP A 372 -24.06 -11.26 -10.74
CA ASP A 372 -24.51 -12.15 -9.67
C ASP A 372 -23.64 -13.40 -9.51
N ARG A 373 -22.95 -13.80 -10.57
CA ARG A 373 -22.05 -14.98 -10.60
C ARG A 373 -20.59 -14.64 -10.34
N LYS A 374 -20.20 -13.38 -10.58
CA LYS A 374 -18.82 -12.88 -10.39
C LYS A 374 -18.82 -11.74 -9.39
N LYS A 375 -17.79 -11.67 -8.55
CA LYS A 375 -17.62 -10.56 -7.61
C LYS A 375 -17.29 -9.23 -8.30
N GLU A 376 -16.58 -9.31 -9.41
CA GLU A 376 -16.15 -8.18 -10.23
C GLU A 376 -16.28 -8.57 -11.70
N VAL A 377 -16.75 -7.64 -12.54
CA VAL A 377 -16.94 -7.83 -13.97
C VAL A 377 -15.87 -7.02 -14.70
N PHE A 378 -15.00 -7.71 -15.42
CA PHE A 378 -13.91 -7.13 -16.18
C PHE A 378 -14.31 -6.81 -17.62
N GLU A 379 -13.48 -6.07 -18.34
CA GLU A 379 -13.74 -5.70 -19.75
C GLU A 379 -13.94 -6.92 -20.64
N GLU A 380 -13.13 -7.96 -20.44
CA GLU A 380 -13.21 -9.20 -21.20
C GLU A 380 -14.57 -9.91 -21.00
N ASP A 381 -15.15 -9.78 -19.82
CA ASP A 381 -16.47 -10.32 -19.53
C ASP A 381 -17.56 -9.54 -20.28
N LEU A 382 -17.38 -8.22 -20.38
CA LEU A 382 -18.27 -7.36 -21.15
C LEU A 382 -18.14 -7.63 -22.65
N GLU A 383 -16.91 -7.81 -23.15
CA GLU A 383 -16.68 -8.19 -24.55
C GLU A 383 -17.36 -9.51 -24.89
N GLN A 384 -17.20 -10.51 -24.03
CA GLN A 384 -17.88 -11.80 -24.22
C GLN A 384 -19.41 -11.65 -24.17
N MET A 385 -19.93 -10.88 -23.19
CA MET A 385 -21.36 -10.60 -23.08
C MET A 385 -21.89 -9.89 -24.33
N MET A 386 -21.14 -8.93 -24.89
CA MET A 386 -21.52 -8.22 -26.12
C MET A 386 -21.49 -9.13 -27.35
N ASN A 387 -20.50 -10.00 -27.45
CA ASN A 387 -20.40 -10.98 -28.54
C ASN A 387 -21.58 -11.97 -28.52
N ASP A 388 -21.89 -12.51 -27.34
CA ASP A 388 -23.06 -13.40 -27.17
C ASP A 388 -24.38 -12.69 -27.47
N PHE A 389 -24.52 -11.43 -27.03
CA PHE A 389 -25.72 -10.62 -27.27
C PHE A 389 -25.88 -10.26 -28.72
N GLY A 390 -24.81 -9.95 -29.45
CA GLY A 390 -24.83 -9.67 -30.89
C GLY A 390 -25.31 -10.88 -31.70
N GLY A 391 -24.87 -12.08 -31.34
CA GLY A 391 -25.32 -13.34 -31.94
C GLY A 391 -26.82 -13.57 -31.76
N ASP A 392 -27.34 -13.43 -30.53
CA ASP A 392 -28.78 -13.59 -30.22
C ASP A 392 -29.65 -12.53 -30.87
N ALA A 393 -29.20 -11.26 -30.96
CA ALA A 393 -29.93 -10.17 -31.58
C ALA A 393 -30.04 -10.35 -33.10
N VAL A 394 -29.02 -10.86 -33.77
CA VAL A 394 -29.03 -11.18 -35.19
C VAL A 394 -29.95 -12.37 -35.47
N ALA A 395 -29.90 -13.42 -34.65
CA ALA A 395 -30.79 -14.57 -34.77
C ALA A 395 -32.29 -14.18 -34.61
N ALA A 396 -32.59 -13.32 -33.63
CA ALA A 396 -33.94 -12.81 -33.40
C ALA A 396 -34.47 -11.90 -34.54
N ALA A 397 -33.58 -11.12 -35.16
CA ALA A 397 -33.94 -10.20 -36.24
C ALA A 397 -34.11 -10.88 -37.62
N THR A 398 -33.43 -12.01 -37.85
CA THR A 398 -33.37 -12.67 -39.15
C THR A 398 -34.29 -13.89 -39.27
N GLY A 399 -34.78 -14.44 -38.15
CA GLY A 399 -35.62 -15.66 -38.13
C GLY A 399 -34.93 -16.90 -38.70
N LEU A 400 -33.63 -16.84 -38.91
CA LEU A 400 -32.81 -17.97 -39.36
C LEU A 400 -32.44 -18.81 -38.14
N PRO A 401 -32.52 -20.15 -38.24
CA PRO A 401 -31.94 -20.98 -37.19
C PRO A 401 -30.46 -20.66 -37.05
N ASP A 402 -30.01 -20.71 -35.85
CA ASP A 402 -28.60 -20.52 -35.45
C ASP A 402 -27.69 -21.41 -36.32
N ASN A 403 -27.31 -20.91 -37.48
CA ASN A 403 -26.29 -21.50 -38.33
C ASN A 403 -24.95 -20.83 -37.96
N GLY A 404 -24.54 -20.99 -36.72
CA GLY A 404 -23.12 -20.98 -36.31
C GLY A 404 -22.20 -20.03 -37.09
N VAL A 405 -22.58 -18.76 -37.25
CA VAL A 405 -21.56 -17.73 -37.39
C VAL A 405 -21.19 -17.35 -35.98
N ALA A 406 -20.43 -18.23 -35.37
CA ALA A 406 -19.68 -17.95 -34.15
C ALA A 406 -18.76 -16.78 -34.45
N LEU A 407 -19.18 -15.57 -34.05
CA LEU A 407 -18.24 -14.54 -33.67
C LEU A 407 -17.71 -15.00 -32.29
N ASN A 408 -16.82 -15.99 -32.35
CA ASN A 408 -15.95 -16.50 -31.31
C ASN A 408 -16.49 -16.68 -29.87
N GLY A 409 -17.57 -17.48 -29.71
CA GLY A 409 -17.60 -18.46 -28.63
C GLY A 409 -16.84 -19.70 -29.10
N GLY A 410 -15.62 -19.52 -29.57
CA GLY A 410 -14.77 -20.60 -30.04
C GLY A 410 -14.54 -21.58 -28.90
N THR A 411 -14.59 -22.88 -29.19
CA THR A 411 -13.99 -23.92 -28.35
C THR A 411 -12.62 -23.38 -27.91
N PRO A 412 -12.28 -23.40 -26.62
CA PRO A 412 -10.99 -22.83 -26.17
C PRO A 412 -9.87 -23.42 -27.00
N ALA A 413 -9.03 -22.58 -27.59
CA ALA A 413 -7.95 -23.00 -28.49
C ALA A 413 -7.08 -24.09 -27.86
N TYR A 414 -6.97 -24.07 -26.53
CA TYR A 414 -6.24 -25.05 -25.74
C TYR A 414 -7.04 -25.52 -24.54
N ARG A 415 -7.02 -26.80 -24.26
CA ARG A 415 -7.58 -27.43 -23.05
C ARG A 415 -6.51 -28.32 -22.40
N LEU A 416 -6.31 -28.16 -21.09
CA LEU A 416 -5.43 -29.04 -20.32
C LEU A 416 -6.04 -30.45 -20.26
N ASP A 417 -5.40 -31.42 -20.91
CA ASP A 417 -5.82 -32.82 -20.92
C ASP A 417 -5.20 -33.58 -19.75
N GLN A 418 -3.87 -33.50 -19.62
CA GLN A 418 -3.11 -34.17 -18.56
C GLN A 418 -1.86 -33.38 -18.21
N PHE A 419 -1.47 -33.42 -16.93
CA PHE A 419 -0.13 -33.03 -16.50
C PHE A 419 0.40 -33.99 -15.44
N SER A 420 1.72 -34.06 -15.31
CA SER A 420 2.40 -34.80 -14.25
C SER A 420 3.56 -33.98 -13.70
N VAL A 421 3.73 -34.03 -12.37
CA VAL A 421 4.79 -33.31 -11.65
C VAL A 421 5.67 -34.29 -10.92
N HIS A 422 6.97 -34.24 -11.15
CA HIS A 422 7.97 -35.04 -10.43
C HIS A 422 8.85 -34.08 -9.62
N LEU A 423 8.79 -34.25 -8.30
CA LEU A 423 9.61 -33.54 -7.34
C LEU A 423 10.62 -34.48 -6.70
N SER A 424 11.87 -34.04 -6.64
CA SER A 424 12.94 -34.69 -5.86
C SER A 424 13.55 -33.65 -4.94
N SER A 425 13.99 -34.06 -3.76
CA SER A 425 14.66 -33.15 -2.81
C SER A 425 16.01 -32.64 -3.30
N ASP A 426 16.60 -33.31 -4.28
CA ASP A 426 17.99 -33.11 -4.73
C ASP A 426 18.07 -32.65 -6.20
N ASP A 427 16.94 -32.58 -6.92
CA ASP A 427 16.87 -32.23 -8.34
C ASP A 427 15.82 -31.14 -8.60
N GLU A 428 15.96 -30.43 -9.73
CA GLU A 428 14.94 -29.52 -10.26
C GLU A 428 13.58 -30.22 -10.45
N ALA A 429 12.49 -29.47 -10.26
CA ALA A 429 11.15 -29.97 -10.55
C ALA A 429 11.02 -30.29 -12.05
N LYS A 430 10.40 -31.43 -12.38
CA LYS A 430 10.12 -31.84 -13.76
C LYS A 430 8.63 -31.93 -13.98
N VAL A 431 8.12 -31.26 -15.01
CA VAL A 431 6.70 -31.25 -15.37
C VAL A 431 6.53 -31.67 -16.82
N SER A 432 5.55 -32.53 -17.07
CA SER A 432 5.04 -32.85 -18.40
C SER A 432 3.60 -32.41 -18.49
N VAL A 433 3.23 -31.67 -19.55
CA VAL A 433 1.87 -31.20 -19.83
C VAL A 433 1.41 -31.72 -21.18
N ARG A 434 0.11 -32.02 -21.28
CA ARG A 434 -0.56 -32.36 -22.54
C ARG A 434 -1.75 -31.40 -22.72
N LEU A 435 -1.66 -30.59 -23.77
CA LEU A 435 -2.74 -29.70 -24.20
C LEU A 435 -3.45 -30.28 -25.42
N GLN A 436 -4.77 -30.28 -25.38
CA GLN A 436 -5.60 -30.61 -26.52
C GLN A 436 -6.04 -29.33 -27.21
N ARG A 437 -5.95 -29.28 -28.55
CA ARG A 437 -6.45 -28.17 -29.38
C ARG A 437 -7.88 -28.43 -29.82
N ASP A 438 -8.54 -27.37 -30.27
CA ASP A 438 -9.91 -27.40 -30.81
C ASP A 438 -10.03 -28.27 -32.07
N ASP A 439 -8.95 -28.38 -32.87
CA ASP A 439 -8.88 -29.26 -34.06
C ASP A 439 -8.74 -30.74 -33.71
N GLY A 440 -8.74 -31.09 -32.42
CA GLY A 440 -8.57 -32.43 -31.89
C GLY A 440 -7.12 -32.94 -31.83
N SER A 441 -6.14 -32.14 -32.26
CA SER A 441 -4.74 -32.44 -32.07
C SER A 441 -4.30 -32.28 -30.61
N ALA A 442 -3.27 -32.99 -30.18
CA ALA A 442 -2.71 -32.84 -28.85
C ALA A 442 -1.21 -32.55 -28.93
N ARG A 443 -0.73 -31.67 -28.06
CA ARG A 443 0.68 -31.33 -27.92
C ARG A 443 1.16 -31.73 -26.52
N GLU A 444 2.27 -32.43 -26.44
CA GLU A 444 2.87 -32.87 -25.18
C GLU A 444 4.26 -32.25 -25.07
N GLU A 445 4.51 -31.52 -23.97
CA GLU A 445 5.77 -30.85 -23.73
C GLU A 445 6.25 -31.09 -22.29
N GLN A 446 7.57 -30.99 -22.09
CA GLN A 446 8.19 -31.19 -20.79
C GLN A 446 9.16 -30.04 -20.50
N ALA A 447 9.23 -29.64 -19.25
CA ALA A 447 10.20 -28.66 -18.79
C ALA A 447 10.70 -28.97 -17.37
N THR A 448 11.83 -28.37 -17.02
CA THR A 448 12.37 -28.32 -15.66
C THR A 448 12.36 -26.89 -15.13
N GLY A 449 12.29 -26.74 -13.82
CA GLY A 449 12.30 -25.44 -13.18
C GLY A 449 12.73 -25.51 -11.72
N GLU A 450 12.94 -24.34 -11.12
CA GLU A 450 13.34 -24.22 -9.70
C GLU A 450 12.24 -24.71 -8.73
N GLY A 451 10.99 -24.77 -9.21
CA GLY A 451 9.84 -25.27 -8.48
C GLY A 451 8.76 -25.82 -9.42
N PRO A 452 7.71 -26.49 -8.85
CA PRO A 452 6.67 -27.14 -9.64
C PRO A 452 5.88 -26.17 -10.52
N VAL A 453 5.61 -24.94 -10.06
CA VAL A 453 4.88 -23.92 -10.83
C VAL A 453 5.75 -23.35 -11.94
N ASP A 454 7.04 -23.04 -11.69
CA ASP A 454 7.98 -22.57 -12.71
C ASP A 454 8.15 -23.62 -13.83
N ALA A 455 8.36 -24.90 -13.46
CA ALA A 455 8.45 -25.98 -14.44
C ALA A 455 7.14 -26.16 -15.24
N LEU A 456 5.98 -26.00 -14.59
CA LEU A 456 4.67 -26.09 -15.21
C LEU A 456 4.47 -24.99 -16.26
N TYR A 457 4.75 -23.75 -15.91
CA TYR A 457 4.57 -22.61 -16.81
C TYR A 457 5.51 -22.70 -18.01
N ARG A 458 6.78 -23.07 -17.81
CA ARG A 458 7.72 -23.32 -18.92
C ARG A 458 7.22 -24.44 -19.85
N ALA A 459 6.63 -25.50 -19.32
CA ALA A 459 6.08 -26.57 -20.13
C ALA A 459 4.84 -26.12 -20.93
N LEU A 460 3.99 -25.27 -20.34
CA LEU A 460 2.85 -24.67 -21.02
C LEU A 460 3.30 -23.68 -22.10
N ASP A 461 4.32 -22.85 -21.84
CA ASP A 461 4.92 -21.93 -22.82
C ASP A 461 5.47 -22.67 -24.05
N HIS A 462 6.11 -23.81 -23.85
CA HIS A 462 6.58 -24.64 -24.94
C HIS A 462 5.44 -25.28 -25.75
N ALA A 463 4.28 -25.55 -25.08
CA ALA A 463 3.13 -26.15 -25.73
C ALA A 463 2.30 -25.15 -26.57
N VAL A 464 2.46 -23.86 -26.33
CA VAL A 464 1.71 -22.77 -26.99
C VAL A 464 2.67 -21.87 -27.78
N ASP A 465 2.41 -21.68 -29.07
CA ASP A 465 3.24 -20.88 -29.96
C ASP A 465 2.86 -19.37 -29.91
N ALA A 466 2.69 -18.81 -28.69
CA ALA A 466 2.35 -17.40 -28.51
C ALA A 466 3.38 -16.74 -27.57
N PRO A 467 4.21 -15.79 -28.07
CA PRO A 467 5.16 -15.10 -27.21
C PRO A 467 4.44 -14.21 -26.19
N HIS A 468 4.77 -14.36 -24.92
CA HIS A 468 4.18 -13.58 -23.82
C HIS A 468 5.14 -13.55 -22.63
N THR A 469 4.79 -12.79 -21.62
CA THR A 469 5.56 -12.68 -20.36
C THR A 469 4.58 -12.75 -19.19
N LEU A 470 4.87 -13.60 -18.19
CA LEU A 470 4.15 -13.60 -16.92
C LEU A 470 4.38 -12.27 -16.18
N VAL A 471 3.31 -11.60 -15.79
CA VAL A 471 3.33 -10.29 -15.10
C VAL A 471 3.00 -10.47 -13.63
N ASP A 472 1.98 -11.28 -13.33
CA ASP A 472 1.51 -11.49 -11.96
C ASP A 472 1.03 -12.93 -11.74
N TYR A 473 1.21 -13.40 -10.51
CA TYR A 473 0.77 -14.71 -10.05
C TYR A 473 0.37 -14.63 -8.59
N SER A 474 -0.89 -14.86 -8.28
CA SER A 474 -1.40 -14.86 -6.91
C SER A 474 -2.20 -16.10 -6.56
N ILE A 475 -2.10 -16.49 -5.29
CA ILE A 475 -2.87 -17.61 -4.73
C ILE A 475 -3.62 -17.12 -3.50
N ARG A 476 -4.92 -17.38 -3.46
CA ARG A 476 -5.76 -17.12 -2.28
C ARG A 476 -6.46 -18.37 -1.81
N SER A 477 -6.48 -18.64 -0.51
CA SER A 477 -7.36 -19.65 0.05
C SER A 477 -8.79 -19.12 0.13
N ILE A 478 -9.75 -19.85 -0.45
CA ILE A 478 -11.17 -19.45 -0.48
C ILE A 478 -12.04 -20.30 0.44
N SER A 479 -11.46 -21.31 1.10
CA SER A 479 -12.12 -22.13 2.13
C SER A 479 -11.12 -22.55 3.20
N GLU A 480 -11.60 -23.03 4.34
CA GLU A 480 -10.79 -23.52 5.45
C GLU A 480 -10.81 -25.06 5.53
N GLY A 481 -9.77 -25.65 6.11
CA GLY A 481 -9.67 -27.09 6.33
C GLY A 481 -8.64 -27.79 5.46
N ALA A 482 -8.53 -29.12 5.62
CA ALA A 482 -7.55 -29.93 4.90
C ALA A 482 -7.88 -30.11 3.39
N ASP A 483 -9.10 -29.77 3.00
CA ASP A 483 -9.65 -29.77 1.65
C ASP A 483 -9.92 -28.35 1.13
N ALA A 484 -9.23 -27.36 1.72
CA ALA A 484 -9.34 -25.96 1.32
C ALA A 484 -9.06 -25.80 -0.18
N GLN A 485 -9.92 -25.03 -0.86
CA GLN A 485 -9.71 -24.66 -2.25
C GLN A 485 -8.82 -23.45 -2.35
N GLY A 486 -7.81 -23.53 -3.22
CA GLY A 486 -7.03 -22.38 -3.65
C GLY A 486 -7.62 -21.78 -4.92
N GLU A 487 -7.78 -20.46 -4.94
CA GLU A 487 -8.01 -19.67 -6.14
C GLU A 487 -6.66 -19.17 -6.63
N VAL A 488 -6.38 -19.39 -7.88
CA VAL A 488 -5.16 -18.91 -8.55
C VAL A 488 -5.56 -17.91 -9.60
N GLU A 489 -4.88 -16.77 -9.61
CA GLU A 489 -4.97 -15.74 -10.63
C GLU A 489 -3.61 -15.57 -11.29
N VAL A 490 -3.60 -15.52 -12.62
CA VAL A 490 -2.40 -15.36 -13.44
C VAL A 490 -2.63 -14.24 -14.43
N THR A 491 -1.69 -13.32 -14.56
CA THR A 491 -1.71 -12.28 -15.59
C THR A 491 -0.49 -12.43 -16.50
N ILE A 492 -0.72 -12.56 -17.80
CA ILE A 492 0.31 -12.56 -18.84
C ILE A 492 0.20 -11.32 -19.69
N ARG A 493 1.33 -10.87 -20.29
CA ARG A 493 1.41 -9.69 -21.16
C ARG A 493 1.93 -10.05 -22.53
N TYR A 494 1.28 -9.50 -23.57
CA TYR A 494 1.72 -9.52 -24.96
C TYR A 494 1.67 -8.11 -25.54
N GLY A 495 2.80 -7.55 -25.89
CA GLY A 495 2.90 -6.13 -26.28
C GLY A 495 2.49 -5.21 -25.13
N GLU A 496 1.49 -4.37 -25.36
CA GLU A 496 0.92 -3.47 -24.34
C GLU A 496 -0.32 -4.06 -23.65
N ASN A 497 -0.84 -5.20 -24.13
CA ASN A 497 -2.05 -5.82 -23.61
C ASN A 497 -1.73 -6.87 -22.52
N GLN A 498 -2.61 -6.95 -21.51
CA GLN A 498 -2.54 -7.92 -20.44
C GLN A 498 -3.76 -8.85 -20.49
N PHE A 499 -3.54 -10.13 -20.18
CA PHE A 499 -4.57 -11.18 -20.21
C PHE A 499 -4.55 -11.92 -18.88
N ALA A 500 -5.64 -11.82 -18.13
CA ALA A 500 -5.79 -12.49 -16.85
C ALA A 500 -6.55 -13.81 -17.02
N GLY A 501 -6.12 -14.85 -16.29
CA GLY A 501 -6.81 -16.11 -16.20
C GLY A 501 -6.97 -16.54 -14.74
N THR A 502 -8.08 -17.20 -14.42
CA THR A 502 -8.40 -17.61 -13.04
C THR A 502 -8.88 -19.07 -12.99
N ALA A 503 -8.49 -19.80 -11.94
CA ALA A 503 -9.01 -21.13 -11.68
C ALA A 503 -9.07 -21.43 -10.17
N ARG A 504 -9.93 -22.40 -9.81
CA ARG A 504 -10.12 -22.84 -8.43
C ARG A 504 -10.03 -24.34 -8.33
N ASN A 505 -9.17 -24.83 -7.43
CA ASN A 505 -9.03 -26.27 -7.17
C ASN A 505 -8.52 -26.50 -5.74
N THR A 506 -8.75 -27.70 -5.21
CA THR A 506 -8.09 -28.17 -3.98
C THR A 506 -6.61 -28.48 -4.22
N ASP A 507 -6.23 -28.77 -5.46
CA ASP A 507 -4.84 -28.88 -5.90
C ASP A 507 -4.38 -27.56 -6.54
N VAL A 508 -3.54 -26.82 -5.81
CA VAL A 508 -3.03 -25.50 -6.24
C VAL A 508 -2.20 -25.60 -7.53
N ILE A 509 -1.48 -26.70 -7.76
CA ILE A 509 -0.71 -26.88 -9.01
C ILE A 509 -1.67 -27.03 -10.19
N ARG A 510 -2.77 -27.75 -10.00
CA ARG A 510 -3.81 -27.87 -11.01
C ARG A 510 -4.52 -26.54 -11.26
N ALA A 511 -4.88 -25.81 -10.20
CA ALA A 511 -5.44 -24.46 -10.33
C ALA A 511 -4.49 -23.53 -11.10
N SER A 512 -3.17 -23.59 -10.81
CA SER A 512 -2.16 -22.81 -11.53
C SER A 512 -2.10 -23.16 -13.03
N ALA A 513 -2.18 -24.45 -13.38
CA ALA A 513 -2.19 -24.87 -14.77
C ALA A 513 -3.45 -24.41 -15.52
N GLU A 514 -4.62 -24.54 -14.89
CA GLU A 514 -5.92 -24.16 -15.46
C GLU A 514 -6.03 -22.64 -15.63
N ALA A 515 -5.55 -21.85 -14.64
CA ALA A 515 -5.52 -20.37 -14.72
C ALA A 515 -4.58 -19.88 -15.84
N TYR A 516 -3.41 -20.51 -15.97
CA TYR A 516 -2.46 -20.14 -17.02
C TYR A 516 -2.99 -20.45 -18.43
N VAL A 517 -3.63 -21.61 -18.60
CA VAL A 517 -4.27 -22.00 -19.87
C VAL A 517 -5.45 -21.08 -20.21
N ASP A 518 -6.21 -20.59 -19.22
CA ASP A 518 -7.25 -19.60 -19.42
C ASP A 518 -6.68 -18.28 -19.94
N ALA A 519 -5.61 -17.76 -19.33
CA ALA A 519 -4.93 -16.56 -19.80
C ALA A 519 -4.37 -16.72 -21.22
N LEU A 520 -3.78 -17.88 -21.55
CA LEU A 520 -3.27 -18.19 -22.90
C LEU A 520 -4.40 -18.28 -23.95
N ASN A 521 -5.54 -18.83 -23.61
CA ASN A 521 -6.70 -18.88 -24.50
C ASN A 521 -7.20 -17.47 -24.85
N ARG A 522 -7.22 -16.57 -23.88
CA ARG A 522 -7.61 -15.17 -24.10
C ARG A 522 -6.61 -14.45 -25.01
N LEU A 523 -5.31 -14.67 -24.81
CA LEU A 523 -4.27 -14.11 -25.69
C LEU A 523 -4.44 -14.61 -27.14
N VAL A 524 -4.62 -15.91 -27.35
CA VAL A 524 -4.74 -16.49 -28.69
C VAL A 524 -6.01 -15.98 -29.39
N ALA A 525 -7.13 -15.91 -28.69
CA ALA A 525 -8.37 -15.36 -29.22
C ALA A 525 -8.21 -13.89 -29.67
N ALA A 526 -7.48 -13.08 -28.89
CA ALA A 526 -7.20 -11.69 -29.25
C ALA A 526 -6.29 -11.57 -30.49
N GLN A 527 -5.32 -12.46 -30.66
CA GLN A 527 -4.44 -12.49 -31.85
C GLN A 527 -5.22 -12.88 -33.13
N GLU A 528 -6.06 -13.92 -33.06
CA GLU A 528 -6.91 -14.35 -34.17
C GLU A 528 -7.90 -13.26 -34.61
N HIS A 529 -8.41 -12.49 -33.64
CA HIS A 529 -9.29 -11.36 -33.93
C HIS A 529 -8.54 -10.23 -34.65
N ALA A 530 -7.34 -9.89 -34.23
CA ALA A 530 -6.51 -8.85 -34.87
C ALA A 530 -6.19 -9.23 -36.33
N GLU A 531 -5.82 -10.48 -36.61
CA GLU A 531 -5.55 -10.98 -37.96
C GLU A 531 -6.82 -10.96 -38.84
N SER A 532 -7.98 -11.26 -38.29
CA SER A 532 -9.26 -11.25 -39.03
C SER A 532 -9.69 -9.82 -39.42
N VAL A 533 -9.44 -8.83 -38.55
CA VAL A 533 -9.71 -7.41 -38.83
C VAL A 533 -8.77 -6.86 -39.91
N GLU A 534 -7.48 -7.21 -39.88
CA GLU A 534 -6.51 -6.82 -40.91
C GLU A 534 -6.85 -7.42 -42.30
N PHE A 535 -7.32 -8.68 -42.33
CA PHE A 535 -7.76 -9.33 -43.56
C PHE A 535 -9.00 -8.66 -44.16
N VAL A 536 -9.99 -8.25 -43.36
CA VAL A 536 -11.18 -7.52 -43.79
C VAL A 536 -10.84 -6.12 -44.31
N GLN A 537 -9.96 -5.39 -43.61
CA GLN A 537 -9.52 -4.07 -44.06
C GLN A 537 -8.71 -4.13 -45.37
N ASN A 538 -7.83 -5.10 -45.54
CA ASN A 538 -7.09 -5.31 -46.77
C ASN A 538 -7.98 -5.83 -47.93
N GLY A 539 -9.00 -6.62 -47.63
CA GLY A 539 -9.98 -7.09 -48.59
C GLY A 539 -10.91 -5.99 -49.14
N ILE A 540 -11.24 -5.00 -48.31
CA ILE A 540 -12.07 -3.84 -48.72
C ILE A 540 -11.26 -2.86 -49.60
N MET A 541 -9.96 -2.73 -49.39
CA MET A 541 -9.11 -1.86 -50.24
C MET A 541 -8.89 -2.40 -51.65
N HIS A 542 -9.07 -3.70 -51.92
CA HIS A 542 -8.97 -4.28 -53.25
C HIS A 542 -10.26 -4.25 -54.06
N THR A 543 -11.42 -3.91 -53.50
CA THR A 543 -12.70 -3.85 -54.17
C THR A 543 -13.15 -2.44 -54.60
N TYR A 544 -12.38 -1.40 -54.32
CA TYR A 544 -12.65 -0.01 -54.72
C TYR A 544 -11.59 0.59 -55.68
N GLY A 545 -10.82 -0.26 -56.35
CA GLY A 545 -9.73 0.14 -57.27
C GLY A 545 -9.86 -0.53 -58.64
N GLU A 546 -11.04 -0.53 -59.30
CA GLU A 546 -11.23 -0.71 -60.72
C GLU A 546 -12.32 0.23 -61.24
#